data_02012b6cef52eb324e858873e7922e66
#
_entry.id   02012b6cef52eb324e858873e7922e66
#
_cell.length_a   1.000
_cell.length_b   1.000
_cell.length_c   1.000
_cell.angle_alpha   90.00
_cell.angle_beta   90.00
_cell.angle_gamma   90.00
#
_symmetry.space_group_name_H-M   'P 1'
#
loop_
_entity.id
_entity.type
_entity.pdbx_description
1 polymer ?
#
loop_
_entity_poly.entity_id
_entity_poly.type
_entity_poly.pdbx_seq_one_letter_code
_entity_poly.pdbx_strand_id
1 'polypeptide(L)'
;KLSRGLGDVYKRQAITGRENYNVTKGDIIYKNQSLLDVEPNERALNGIFMSFQYPTVIPGVNNAYFLRAAVNAKKKYNGEKEYDAASFLKFVKTKLKEVDMDPKYLKRAVNEGFSGGEKKRNEMLQLLCLEPELAILDETDSGLDIDALKIIANGVNKYKNSSRSFLVITHYQRLLKYI
;
A
#
# COMPACT_ATOMS: atom_id res chain seq x y z
N LYS A 1 -19.42 -6.85 -5.03
CA LYS A 1 -19.80 -8.23 -4.67
C LYS A 1 -19.07 -8.63 -3.40
N LEU A 2 -19.79 -8.90 -2.32
CA LEU A 2 -19.25 -9.53 -1.12
C LEU A 2 -19.08 -11.02 -1.40
N SER A 3 -17.83 -11.47 -1.46
CA SER A 3 -17.48 -12.90 -1.47
C SER A 3 -17.00 -13.27 -0.06
N ARG A 4 -17.61 -14.25 0.57
CA ARG A 4 -17.19 -14.79 1.87
C ARG A 4 -16.42 -16.08 1.64
N GLY A 5 -15.14 -16.13 2.05
CA GLY A 5 -14.41 -17.39 2.14
C GLY A 5 -12.94 -17.32 1.78
N LEU A 6 -12.24 -18.44 1.98
CA LEU A 6 -10.82 -18.68 1.65
C LEU A 6 -10.38 -18.17 0.27
N GLY A 7 -11.32 -18.05 -0.69
CA GLY A 7 -11.04 -17.55 -2.03
C GLY A 7 -10.49 -16.13 -2.10
N ASP A 8 -10.77 -15.27 -1.10
CA ASP A 8 -10.33 -13.87 -1.14
C ASP A 8 -8.84 -13.75 -0.80
N VAL A 9 -8.32 -14.64 0.06
CA VAL A 9 -6.88 -14.72 0.37
C VAL A 9 -6.08 -15.08 -0.87
N TYR A 10 -6.54 -16.06 -1.64
CA TYR A 10 -5.85 -16.50 -2.86
C TYR A 10 -5.92 -15.46 -3.98
N LYS A 11 -7.05 -14.79 -4.16
CA LYS A 11 -7.22 -13.76 -5.19
C LYS A 11 -6.25 -12.61 -5.03
N ARG A 12 -6.10 -12.06 -3.81
CA ARG A 12 -5.16 -10.96 -3.57
C ARG A 12 -3.71 -11.35 -3.83
N GLN A 13 -3.31 -12.58 -3.44
CA GLN A 13 -1.97 -13.09 -3.66
C GLN A 13 -1.69 -13.28 -5.17
N ALA A 14 -2.67 -13.78 -5.92
CA ALA A 14 -2.57 -13.91 -7.36
C ALA A 14 -2.49 -12.55 -8.07
N ILE A 15 -3.29 -11.55 -7.64
CA ILE A 15 -3.25 -10.18 -8.22
C ILE A 15 -1.88 -9.52 -7.99
N THR A 16 -1.25 -9.77 -6.85
CA THR A 16 0.07 -9.17 -6.53
C THR A 16 1.25 -9.97 -7.02
N GLY A 17 1.03 -11.16 -7.59
CA GLY A 17 2.08 -12.00 -8.16
C GLY A 17 2.94 -12.69 -7.11
N ARG A 18 2.38 -13.00 -5.92
CA ARG A 18 3.14 -13.66 -4.88
C ARG A 18 3.54 -15.07 -5.32
N GLU A 19 4.81 -15.42 -5.13
CA GLU A 19 5.33 -16.76 -5.38
C GLU A 19 4.45 -17.84 -4.72
N ASN A 20 4.33 -18.99 -5.36
CA ASN A 20 3.48 -20.13 -4.96
C ASN A 20 1.96 -19.96 -5.13
N TYR A 21 1.49 -18.87 -5.75
CA TYR A 21 0.08 -18.66 -6.08
C TYR A 21 -0.12 -18.63 -7.59
N ASN A 22 -0.15 -19.81 -8.21
CA ASN A 22 -0.32 -19.94 -9.65
C ASN A 22 -1.81 -20.01 -10.01
N VAL A 23 -2.21 -19.23 -10.99
CA VAL A 23 -3.56 -19.29 -11.58
C VAL A 23 -3.63 -20.49 -12.49
N THR A 24 -4.41 -21.51 -12.12
CA THR A 24 -4.54 -22.75 -12.90
C THR A 24 -5.60 -22.66 -13.99
N LYS A 25 -6.53 -21.70 -13.89
CA LYS A 25 -7.61 -21.49 -14.87
C LYS A 25 -8.14 -20.06 -14.80
N GLY A 26 -8.39 -19.46 -15.96
CA GLY A 26 -8.84 -18.08 -16.08
C GLY A 26 -7.67 -17.11 -16.23
N ASP A 27 -7.95 -15.81 -16.14
CA ASP A 27 -6.97 -14.75 -16.29
C ASP A 27 -7.25 -13.60 -15.31
N ILE A 28 -6.24 -12.75 -15.07
CA ILE A 28 -6.34 -11.52 -14.30
C ILE A 28 -5.98 -10.38 -15.24
N ILE A 29 -6.97 -9.62 -15.66
CA ILE A 29 -6.78 -8.49 -16.58
C ILE A 29 -6.70 -7.19 -15.78
N TYR A 30 -5.63 -6.43 -15.98
CA TYR A 30 -5.43 -5.09 -15.46
C TYR A 30 -4.98 -4.15 -16.58
N LYS A 31 -5.66 -3.01 -16.76
CA LYS A 31 -5.40 -2.06 -17.87
C LYS A 31 -5.34 -2.75 -19.24
N ASN A 32 -6.27 -3.67 -19.50
CA ASN A 32 -6.34 -4.49 -20.73
C ASN A 32 -5.14 -5.42 -20.99
N GLN A 33 -4.34 -5.70 -19.99
CA GLN A 33 -3.21 -6.63 -20.07
C GLN A 33 -3.36 -7.75 -19.04
N SER A 34 -2.98 -8.98 -19.40
CA SER A 34 -2.88 -10.08 -18.46
C SER A 34 -1.77 -9.82 -17.44
N LEU A 35 -2.03 -10.13 -16.16
CA LEU A 35 -1.03 -10.08 -15.11
C LEU A 35 -0.31 -11.41 -14.89
N LEU A 36 -0.70 -12.50 -15.57
CA LEU A 36 -0.20 -13.85 -15.24
C LEU A 36 1.33 -13.96 -15.37
N ASP A 37 1.89 -13.34 -16.41
CA ASP A 37 3.32 -13.37 -16.71
C ASP A 37 4.05 -12.07 -16.29
N VAL A 38 3.40 -11.22 -15.50
CA VAL A 38 3.99 -9.95 -15.02
C VAL A 38 4.58 -10.14 -13.64
N GLU A 39 5.85 -9.80 -13.48
CA GLU A 39 6.55 -9.89 -12.20
C GLU A 39 5.98 -8.92 -11.13
N PRO A 40 6.05 -9.24 -9.82
CA PRO A 40 5.49 -8.41 -8.75
C PRO A 40 5.99 -6.96 -8.74
N ASN A 41 7.27 -6.75 -9.02
CA ASN A 41 7.87 -5.41 -9.12
C ASN A 41 7.29 -4.60 -10.28
N GLU A 42 7.04 -5.23 -11.42
CA GLU A 42 6.42 -4.58 -12.58
C GLU A 42 4.95 -4.25 -12.30
N ARG A 43 4.21 -5.13 -11.60
CA ARG A 43 2.84 -4.85 -11.15
C ARG A 43 2.80 -3.62 -10.23
N ALA A 44 3.77 -3.51 -9.31
CA ALA A 44 3.89 -2.36 -8.43
C ALA A 44 4.19 -1.06 -9.19
N LEU A 45 5.11 -1.10 -10.17
CA LEU A 45 5.41 0.02 -11.05
C LEU A 45 4.21 0.45 -11.89
N ASN A 46 3.41 -0.52 -12.34
CA ASN A 46 2.15 -0.29 -13.06
C ASN A 46 1.01 0.26 -12.17
N GLY A 47 1.26 0.45 -10.89
CA GLY A 47 0.32 1.11 -9.97
C GLY A 47 -0.55 0.17 -9.16
N ILE A 48 -0.16 -1.09 -8.96
CA ILE A 48 -0.80 -2.01 -8.01
C ILE A 48 -0.07 -1.92 -6.67
N PHE A 49 -0.82 -1.69 -5.60
CA PHE A 49 -0.32 -1.65 -4.22
C PHE A 49 -1.12 -2.63 -3.36
N MET A 50 -0.44 -3.29 -2.42
CA MET A 50 -1.10 -4.11 -1.41
C MET A 50 -0.62 -3.72 -0.01
N SER A 51 -1.56 -3.40 0.86
CA SER A 51 -1.35 -3.32 2.30
C SER A 51 -1.48 -4.73 2.89
N PHE A 52 -0.48 -5.14 3.67
CA PHE A 52 -0.44 -6.47 4.25
C PHE A 52 -1.22 -6.55 5.57
N GLN A 53 -1.83 -7.69 5.84
CA GLN A 53 -2.42 -7.97 7.16
C GLN A 53 -1.39 -7.75 8.28
N TYR A 54 -0.17 -8.26 8.08
CA TYR A 54 0.97 -8.04 8.97
C TYR A 54 2.08 -7.33 8.19
N PRO A 55 2.28 -6.01 8.41
CA PRO A 55 3.32 -5.25 7.72
C PRO A 55 4.71 -5.80 8.01
N THR A 56 5.47 -6.07 6.94
CA THR A 56 6.79 -6.65 7.03
C THR A 56 7.77 -5.69 7.69
N VAL A 57 8.64 -6.22 8.55
CA VAL A 57 9.79 -5.51 9.11
C VAL A 57 10.98 -5.71 8.18
N ILE A 58 11.70 -4.62 7.87
CA ILE A 58 12.93 -4.68 7.07
C ILE A 58 14.08 -4.12 7.94
N PRO A 59 14.77 -4.99 8.69
CA PRO A 59 15.83 -4.54 9.60
C PRO A 59 16.97 -3.85 8.85
N GLY A 60 17.51 -2.79 9.44
CA GLY A 60 18.66 -2.06 8.88
C GLY A 60 18.33 -1.17 7.67
N VAL A 61 17.15 -1.27 7.08
CA VAL A 61 16.75 -0.42 5.94
C VAL A 61 15.98 0.80 6.46
N ASN A 62 16.60 1.96 6.36
CA ASN A 62 16.01 3.23 6.78
C ASN A 62 14.71 3.55 6.00
N ASN A 63 13.65 3.92 6.72
CA ASN A 63 12.31 4.11 6.14
C ASN A 63 12.27 5.24 5.08
N ALA A 64 12.99 6.35 5.31
CA ALA A 64 13.09 7.41 4.30
C ALA A 64 13.80 6.95 3.03
N TYR A 65 14.86 6.16 3.19
CA TYR A 65 15.58 5.60 2.04
C TYR A 65 14.71 4.63 1.26
N PHE A 66 14.03 3.72 1.95
CA PHE A 66 13.09 2.77 1.34
C PHE A 66 11.99 3.48 0.54
N LEU A 67 11.31 4.45 1.17
CA LEU A 67 10.25 5.21 0.52
C LEU A 67 10.76 5.99 -0.70
N ARG A 68 11.94 6.66 -0.59
CA ARG A 68 12.52 7.40 -1.70
C ARG A 68 12.88 6.48 -2.86
N ALA A 69 13.46 5.32 -2.57
CA ALA A 69 13.81 4.33 -3.60
C ALA A 69 12.56 3.85 -4.36
N ALA A 70 11.50 3.50 -3.63
CA ALA A 70 10.25 3.05 -4.22
C ALA A 70 9.56 4.14 -5.07
N VAL A 71 9.48 5.37 -4.56
CA VAL A 71 8.90 6.51 -5.29
C VAL A 71 9.73 6.83 -6.54
N ASN A 72 11.04 6.85 -6.44
CA ASN A 72 11.92 7.13 -7.57
C ASN A 72 11.89 6.03 -8.63
N ALA A 73 11.78 4.76 -8.23
CA ALA A 73 11.58 3.66 -9.17
C ALA A 73 10.30 3.87 -10.01
N LYS A 74 9.20 4.26 -9.36
CA LYS A 74 7.95 4.56 -10.06
C LYS A 74 8.07 5.80 -10.96
N LYS A 75 8.69 6.88 -10.48
CA LYS A 75 8.92 8.09 -11.29
C LYS A 75 9.77 7.79 -12.52
N LYS A 76 10.84 7.04 -12.36
CA LYS A 76 11.69 6.58 -13.47
C LYS A 76 10.92 5.74 -14.48
N TYR A 77 10.09 4.81 -14.01
CA TYR A 77 9.22 3.99 -14.86
C TYR A 77 8.26 4.85 -15.70
N ASN A 78 7.71 5.91 -15.10
CA ASN A 78 6.83 6.85 -15.78
C ASN A 78 7.56 7.92 -16.64
N GLY A 79 8.90 7.88 -16.74
CA GLY A 79 9.68 8.91 -17.44
C GLY A 79 9.76 10.26 -16.71
N GLU A 80 9.44 10.28 -15.41
CA GLU A 80 9.46 11.48 -14.59
C GLU A 80 10.83 11.69 -13.91
N LYS A 81 11.15 12.95 -13.59
CA LYS A 81 12.37 13.29 -12.84
C LYS A 81 12.32 12.71 -11.41
N GLU A 82 13.36 11.99 -11.04
CA GLU A 82 13.53 11.45 -9.72
C GLU A 82 13.74 12.54 -8.65
N TYR A 83 13.32 12.28 -7.42
CA TYR A 83 13.60 13.14 -6.29
C TYR A 83 15.04 12.95 -5.79
N ASP A 84 15.76 14.06 -5.60
CA ASP A 84 16.92 14.05 -4.73
C ASP A 84 16.52 13.93 -3.23
N ALA A 85 17.49 13.87 -2.34
CA ALA A 85 17.22 13.69 -0.90
C ALA A 85 16.41 14.86 -0.30
N ALA A 86 16.70 16.09 -0.70
CA ALA A 86 16.06 17.28 -0.14
C ALA A 86 14.62 17.43 -0.63
N SER A 87 14.40 17.25 -1.92
CA SER A 87 13.08 17.31 -2.55
C SER A 87 12.17 16.19 -2.02
N PHE A 88 12.72 14.98 -1.85
CA PHE A 88 11.98 13.87 -1.25
C PHE A 88 11.59 14.16 0.20
N LEU A 89 12.50 14.68 1.03
CA LEU A 89 12.17 15.02 2.41
C LEU A 89 11.07 16.08 2.50
N LYS A 90 11.06 17.05 1.60
CA LYS A 90 9.98 18.04 1.51
C LYS A 90 8.65 17.36 1.15
N PHE A 91 8.66 16.51 0.16
CA PHE A 91 7.49 15.74 -0.29
C PHE A 91 6.94 14.84 0.83
N VAL A 92 7.77 13.97 1.43
CA VAL A 92 7.31 13.00 2.41
C VAL A 92 6.80 13.66 3.70
N LYS A 93 7.33 14.81 4.09
CA LYS A 93 6.83 15.59 5.25
C LYS A 93 5.38 16.03 5.09
N THR A 94 4.92 16.31 3.87
CA THR A 94 3.50 16.63 3.63
C THR A 94 2.64 15.39 3.83
N LYS A 95 3.10 14.24 3.38
CA LYS A 95 2.37 12.95 3.50
C LYS A 95 2.35 12.45 4.95
N LEU A 96 3.41 12.66 5.73
CA LEU A 96 3.44 12.33 7.16
C LEU A 96 2.32 13.01 7.96
N LYS A 97 2.04 14.28 7.66
CA LYS A 97 0.95 15.03 8.30
C LYS A 97 -0.42 14.41 8.01
N GLU A 98 -0.59 13.83 6.83
CA GLU A 98 -1.85 13.21 6.40
C GLU A 98 -2.16 11.91 7.16
N VAL A 99 -1.13 11.23 7.66
CA VAL A 99 -1.25 9.97 8.41
C VAL A 99 -0.95 10.15 9.90
N ASP A 100 -0.81 11.39 10.37
CA ASP A 100 -0.49 11.72 11.76
C ASP A 100 0.71 10.89 12.29
N MET A 101 1.81 10.95 11.56
CA MET A 101 3.03 10.19 11.88
C MET A 101 4.21 11.12 12.15
N ASP A 102 4.90 10.90 13.28
CA ASP A 102 6.07 11.68 13.68
C ASP A 102 7.23 11.47 12.68
N PRO A 103 7.87 12.54 12.19
CA PRO A 103 9.03 12.45 11.30
C PRO A 103 10.19 11.59 11.80
N LYS A 104 10.30 11.34 13.12
CA LYS A 104 11.33 10.44 13.68
C LYS A 104 11.28 9.03 13.09
N TYR A 105 10.10 8.55 12.68
CA TYR A 105 9.92 7.23 12.07
C TYR A 105 10.59 7.10 10.69
N LEU A 106 10.85 8.20 10.00
CA LEU A 106 11.62 8.20 8.77
C LEU A 106 13.08 7.77 8.97
N LYS A 107 13.64 8.01 10.17
CA LYS A 107 15.04 7.69 10.50
C LYS A 107 15.22 6.26 10.99
N ARG A 108 14.14 5.56 11.32
CA ARG A 108 14.15 4.18 11.81
C ARG A 108 14.11 3.20 10.65
N ALA A 109 14.50 1.96 10.89
CA ALA A 109 14.30 0.88 9.94
C ALA A 109 12.79 0.62 9.73
N VAL A 110 12.43 0.17 8.53
CA VAL A 110 11.03 -0.04 8.13
C VAL A 110 10.32 -0.97 9.11
N ASN A 111 9.32 -0.44 9.80
CA ASN A 111 8.47 -1.14 10.76
C ASN A 111 9.20 -1.77 11.98
N GLU A 112 10.49 -1.54 12.15
CA GLU A 112 11.26 -2.09 13.27
C GLU A 112 10.91 -1.41 14.58
N GLY A 113 10.36 -2.18 15.53
CA GLY A 113 9.90 -1.70 16.82
C GLY A 113 8.70 -0.74 16.74
N PHE A 114 7.97 -0.72 15.62
CA PHE A 114 6.71 0.02 15.51
C PHE A 114 5.58 -0.78 16.18
N SER A 115 4.68 -0.08 16.86
CA SER A 115 3.41 -0.64 17.31
C SER A 115 2.52 -1.04 16.11
N GLY A 116 1.47 -1.80 16.34
CA GLY A 116 0.52 -2.17 15.28
C GLY A 116 -0.07 -0.96 14.56
N GLY A 117 -0.50 0.06 15.30
CA GLY A 117 -1.03 1.30 14.73
C GLY A 117 0.02 2.09 13.94
N GLU A 118 1.26 2.18 14.42
CA GLU A 118 2.36 2.85 13.71
C GLU A 118 2.73 2.12 12.42
N LYS A 119 2.73 0.78 12.41
CA LYS A 119 2.94 -0.02 11.19
C LYS A 119 1.86 0.27 10.15
N LYS A 120 0.60 0.35 10.56
CA LYS A 120 -0.51 0.66 9.65
C LYS A 120 -0.46 2.09 9.13
N ARG A 121 -0.10 3.07 9.98
CA ARG A 121 0.17 4.44 9.53
C ARG A 121 1.32 4.48 8.52
N ASN A 122 2.38 3.69 8.74
CA ASN A 122 3.49 3.60 7.79
C ASN A 122 3.08 2.96 6.45
N GLU A 123 2.19 1.96 6.43
CA GLU A 123 1.61 1.44 5.20
C GLU A 123 0.77 2.49 4.47
N MET A 124 -0.04 3.26 5.20
CA MET A 124 -0.79 4.38 4.61
C MET A 124 0.15 5.45 4.06
N LEU A 125 1.25 5.75 4.76
CA LEU A 125 2.29 6.65 4.23
C LEU A 125 2.86 6.13 2.91
N GLN A 126 3.14 4.82 2.80
CA GLN A 126 3.60 4.20 1.57
C GLN A 126 2.57 4.37 0.44
N LEU A 127 1.30 4.08 0.72
CA LEU A 127 0.20 4.27 -0.24
C LEU A 127 0.12 5.72 -0.72
N LEU A 128 0.18 6.68 0.22
CA LEU A 128 0.11 8.11 -0.11
C LEU A 128 1.34 8.60 -0.91
N CYS A 129 2.50 8.02 -0.69
CA CYS A 129 3.72 8.35 -1.43
C CYS A 129 3.75 7.71 -2.83
N LEU A 130 3.29 6.47 -2.95
CA LEU A 130 3.32 5.71 -4.19
C LEU A 130 2.14 6.03 -5.13
N GLU A 131 1.07 6.58 -4.60
CA GLU A 131 -0.11 6.97 -5.37
C GLU A 131 -0.58 5.89 -6.36
N PRO A 132 -0.97 4.69 -5.88
CA PRO A 132 -1.35 3.59 -6.74
C PRO A 132 -2.69 3.85 -7.45
N GLU A 133 -2.91 3.20 -8.60
CA GLU A 133 -4.20 3.20 -9.28
C GLU A 133 -5.12 2.09 -8.76
N LEU A 134 -4.54 0.96 -8.33
CA LEU A 134 -5.25 -0.09 -7.62
C LEU A 134 -4.59 -0.34 -6.26
N ALA A 135 -5.31 -0.06 -5.19
CA ALA A 135 -4.89 -0.37 -3.83
C ALA A 135 -5.71 -1.53 -3.26
N ILE A 136 -5.02 -2.58 -2.83
CA ILE A 136 -5.62 -3.72 -2.14
C ILE A 136 -5.34 -3.55 -0.64
N LEU A 137 -6.39 -3.33 0.14
CA LEU A 137 -6.31 -3.15 1.58
C LEU A 137 -6.76 -4.45 2.27
N ASP A 138 -5.78 -5.18 2.81
CA ASP A 138 -6.00 -6.50 3.37
C ASP A 138 -6.03 -6.46 4.90
N GLU A 139 -7.25 -6.58 5.47
CA GLU A 139 -7.51 -6.54 6.92
C GLU A 139 -6.76 -5.39 7.63
N THR A 140 -6.68 -4.23 6.96
CA THR A 140 -5.95 -3.05 7.46
C THR A 140 -6.55 -2.48 8.73
N ASP A 141 -7.77 -2.86 9.07
CA ASP A 141 -8.53 -2.46 10.26
C ASP A 141 -8.40 -3.43 11.44
N SER A 142 -7.72 -4.57 11.26
CA SER A 142 -7.54 -5.56 12.31
C SER A 142 -6.63 -5.04 13.44
N GLY A 143 -7.12 -5.10 14.68
CA GLY A 143 -6.37 -4.72 15.88
C GLY A 143 -6.10 -3.22 16.03
N LEU A 144 -6.78 -2.36 15.27
CA LEU A 144 -6.66 -0.91 15.36
C LEU A 144 -7.67 -0.31 16.34
N ASP A 145 -7.24 0.76 17.01
CA ASP A 145 -8.13 1.68 17.70
C ASP A 145 -8.95 2.52 16.69
N ILE A 146 -9.96 3.23 17.20
CA ILE A 146 -10.85 4.03 16.37
C ILE A 146 -10.12 5.16 15.65
N ASP A 147 -9.09 5.74 16.26
CA ASP A 147 -8.39 6.88 15.68
C ASP A 147 -7.47 6.45 14.53
N ALA A 148 -6.74 5.34 14.69
CA ALA A 148 -5.98 4.74 13.60
C ALA A 148 -6.89 4.31 12.43
N LEU A 149 -8.08 3.77 12.73
CA LEU A 149 -9.08 3.41 11.72
C LEU A 149 -9.55 4.65 10.92
N LYS A 150 -9.83 5.76 11.59
CA LYS A 150 -10.22 7.02 10.93
C LYS A 150 -9.12 7.56 10.02
N ILE A 151 -7.85 7.44 10.44
CA ILE A 151 -6.71 7.87 9.60
C ILE A 151 -6.68 7.07 8.30
N ILE A 152 -6.85 5.74 8.36
CA ILE A 152 -6.93 4.89 7.18
C ILE A 152 -8.11 5.29 6.29
N ALA A 153 -9.29 5.43 6.87
CA ALA A 153 -10.49 5.80 6.14
C ALA A 153 -10.35 7.18 5.46
N ASN A 154 -9.79 8.16 6.16
CA ASN A 154 -9.51 9.48 5.60
C ASN A 154 -8.50 9.41 4.45
N GLY A 155 -7.45 8.58 4.59
CA GLY A 155 -6.49 8.31 3.52
C GLY A 155 -7.18 7.76 2.28
N VAL A 156 -8.03 6.74 2.42
CA VAL A 156 -8.81 6.15 1.32
C VAL A 156 -9.73 7.20 0.70
N ASN A 157 -10.53 7.91 1.51
CA ASN A 157 -11.49 8.91 1.03
C ASN A 157 -10.83 10.07 0.28
N LYS A 158 -9.66 10.50 0.74
CA LYS A 158 -8.90 11.57 0.09
C LYS A 158 -8.29 11.11 -1.24
N TYR A 159 -7.96 9.83 -1.31
CA TYR A 159 -7.24 9.26 -2.46
C TYR A 159 -8.14 8.67 -3.51
N LYS A 160 -9.36 8.23 -3.17
CA LYS A 160 -10.30 7.68 -4.15
C LYS A 160 -10.77 8.75 -5.13
N ASN A 161 -10.78 8.41 -6.40
CA ASN A 161 -11.33 9.23 -7.49
C ASN A 161 -11.71 8.32 -8.67
N SER A 162 -12.12 8.90 -9.78
CA SER A 162 -12.54 8.14 -10.97
C SER A 162 -11.43 7.31 -11.63
N SER A 163 -10.15 7.63 -11.36
CA SER A 163 -9.00 6.91 -11.93
C SER A 163 -8.33 5.92 -10.97
N ARG A 164 -8.84 5.80 -9.72
CA ARG A 164 -8.25 4.95 -8.68
C ARG A 164 -9.29 4.02 -8.07
N SER A 165 -8.90 2.77 -7.89
CA SER A 165 -9.76 1.73 -7.32
C SER A 165 -9.18 1.21 -6.00
N PHE A 166 -10.08 0.92 -5.06
CA PHE A 166 -9.73 0.28 -3.80
C PHE A 166 -10.45 -1.05 -3.68
N LEU A 167 -9.69 -2.12 -3.47
CA LEU A 167 -10.21 -3.42 -3.08
C LEU A 167 -9.99 -3.60 -1.58
N VAL A 168 -11.07 -3.52 -0.80
CA VAL A 168 -10.99 -3.64 0.66
C VAL A 168 -11.45 -5.02 1.07
N ILE A 169 -10.57 -5.75 1.77
CA ILE A 169 -10.84 -7.05 2.38
C ILE A 169 -10.85 -6.84 3.89
N THR A 170 -12.00 -7.05 4.51
CA THR A 170 -12.16 -6.86 5.96
C THR A 170 -13.19 -7.81 6.54
N HIS A 171 -12.93 -8.27 7.76
CA HIS A 171 -13.90 -8.99 8.59
C HIS A 171 -14.73 -8.04 9.47
N TYR A 172 -14.36 -6.77 9.54
CA TYR A 172 -14.99 -5.77 10.39
C TYR A 172 -15.74 -4.73 9.58
N GLN A 173 -17.01 -4.53 9.86
CA GLN A 173 -17.81 -3.49 9.18
C GLN A 173 -17.41 -2.05 9.59
N ARG A 174 -16.50 -1.91 10.56
CA ARG A 174 -16.13 -0.59 11.10
C ARG A 174 -15.50 0.31 10.04
N LEU A 175 -14.53 -0.21 9.26
CA LEU A 175 -13.88 0.57 8.21
C LEU A 175 -14.88 1.03 7.14
N LEU A 176 -15.78 0.13 6.72
CA LEU A 176 -16.78 0.39 5.66
C LEU A 176 -17.78 1.51 6.00
N LYS A 177 -17.89 1.88 7.29
CA LYS A 177 -18.75 3.01 7.71
C LYS A 177 -18.10 4.37 7.46
N TYR A 178 -16.80 4.40 7.23
CA TYR A 178 -16.02 5.64 7.09
C TYR A 178 -15.50 5.89 5.66
N ILE A 179 -15.60 4.91 4.73
CA ILE A 179 -15.08 5.00 3.34
C ILE A 179 -16.20 5.02 2.30
#